data_418447b94d656a6c6e28674bdc8fb667
#
_entry.id   418447b94d656a6c6e28674bdc8fb667
#
_cell.length_a   1.000
_cell.length_b   1.000
_cell.length_c   1.000
_cell.angle_alpha   90.00
_cell.angle_beta   90.00
_cell.angle_gamma   90.00
#
_symmetry.space_group_name_H-M   'P 1'
#
loop_
_entity.id
_entity.type
_entity.pdbx_description
1 polymer ?
#
loop_
_entity_poly.entity_id
_entity_poly.type
_entity_poly.pdbx_seq_one_letter_code
_entity_poly.pdbx_strand_id
1 'polypeptide(L)'
;MKINTQLVIIAALMLVGTAFSDPIHDAAMYGNLAGVQAELDKGVDVNAKNDFGETPLDTALWLNGASETVELIRNHGGKTSKELIALSDAVRTGNIEDVTKHLAAGADVNAKDMYEDTPLYEAVKLGYKEIAELLLANGADVNVKNNVGWVPLHMATALDHKEIVELLVTNGANVDAKDDDGSTPMHFAAWYDRKEVAELVIAGGADVNAKDENGWTPLHYATDASLMEISGLLMEHGADVNAKDMEGKTPLDRAIQLNQTEIADFLRNHDLPTIPPVEVPTPMPRLIFDKATFGFSFTTKDTKTYVVEETQDFKHWSELETIKGTGNQIKFTDPRQPLVPLRNFYRVKVVD
;
A
#
# COMPACT_ATOMS: atom_id res chain seq x y z
N MET A 1 -18.89 51.06 -20.60
CA MET A 1 -19.24 50.13 -19.55
C MET A 1 -18.69 48.76 -19.97
N LYS A 2 -17.51 48.36 -19.48
CA LYS A 2 -16.95 47.04 -19.79
C LYS A 2 -17.68 46.04 -18.91
N ILE A 3 -18.57 45.26 -19.51
CA ILE A 3 -19.22 44.15 -18.82
C ILE A 3 -18.08 43.13 -18.48
N ASN A 4 -17.88 42.91 -17.19
CA ASN A 4 -16.86 42.01 -16.72
C ASN A 4 -17.21 40.59 -17.18
N THR A 5 -16.42 40.03 -18.07
CA THR A 5 -16.66 38.72 -18.72
C THR A 5 -16.83 37.61 -17.67
N GLN A 6 -16.20 37.78 -16.48
CA GLN A 6 -16.35 36.87 -15.35
C GLN A 6 -17.79 36.87 -14.77
N LEU A 7 -18.47 38.05 -14.71
CA LEU A 7 -19.85 38.13 -14.25
C LEU A 7 -20.83 37.42 -15.19
N VAL A 8 -20.54 37.40 -16.49
CA VAL A 8 -21.37 36.71 -17.49
C VAL A 8 -21.23 35.19 -17.40
N ILE A 9 -20.01 34.70 -17.09
CA ILE A 9 -19.77 33.26 -16.87
C ILE A 9 -20.49 32.79 -15.61
N ILE A 10 -20.44 33.56 -14.53
CA ILE A 10 -21.15 33.27 -13.27
C ILE A 10 -22.66 33.26 -13.47
N ALA A 11 -23.22 34.22 -14.22
CA ALA A 11 -24.65 34.24 -14.54
C ALA A 11 -25.06 33.06 -15.45
N ALA A 12 -24.19 32.60 -16.33
CA ALA A 12 -24.42 31.43 -17.18
C ALA A 12 -24.39 30.10 -16.38
N LEU A 13 -23.52 29.99 -15.39
CA LEU A 13 -23.46 28.84 -14.49
C LEU A 13 -24.69 28.77 -13.55
N MET A 14 -25.22 29.92 -13.13
CA MET A 14 -26.48 29.97 -12.35
C MET A 14 -27.73 29.55 -13.14
N LEU A 15 -27.71 29.67 -14.47
CA LEU A 15 -28.83 29.31 -15.35
C LEU A 15 -28.91 27.84 -15.71
N VAL A 16 -27.84 27.07 -15.49
CA VAL A 16 -27.77 25.62 -15.84
C VAL A 16 -28.23 24.70 -14.70
N GLY A 17 -28.58 25.27 -13.52
CA GLY A 17 -29.26 24.50 -12.46
C GLY A 17 -28.53 23.25 -11.95
N THR A 18 -27.23 23.11 -12.20
CA THR A 18 -26.40 22.10 -11.53
C THR A 18 -26.00 22.67 -10.19
N ALA A 19 -26.77 22.35 -9.16
CA ALA A 19 -26.28 22.46 -7.78
C ALA A 19 -24.93 21.76 -7.69
N PHE A 20 -23.85 22.52 -7.46
CA PHE A 20 -22.62 21.95 -7.01
C PHE A 20 -22.95 21.20 -5.72
N SER A 21 -22.77 19.90 -5.70
CA SER A 21 -23.27 19.03 -4.63
C SER A 21 -22.51 19.17 -3.30
N ASP A 22 -21.61 20.15 -3.19
CA ASP A 22 -20.75 20.32 -2.02
C ASP A 22 -20.96 21.68 -1.33
N PRO A 23 -21.76 21.70 -0.24
CA PRO A 23 -22.17 22.93 0.44
C PRO A 23 -21.03 23.80 0.96
N ILE A 24 -19.87 23.21 1.35
CA ILE A 24 -18.74 23.99 1.86
C ILE A 24 -18.05 24.79 0.74
N HIS A 25 -17.94 24.20 -0.47
CA HIS A 25 -17.35 24.87 -1.63
C HIS A 25 -18.21 26.03 -2.11
N ASP A 26 -19.54 25.83 -2.16
CA ASP A 26 -20.50 26.89 -2.51
C ASP A 26 -20.41 28.02 -1.48
N ALA A 27 -20.45 27.72 -0.20
CA ALA A 27 -20.33 28.70 0.86
C ALA A 27 -19.00 29.48 0.78
N ALA A 28 -17.90 28.77 0.50
CA ALA A 28 -16.58 29.36 0.34
C ALA A 28 -16.50 30.28 -0.89
N MET A 29 -17.02 29.83 -2.04
CA MET A 29 -17.04 30.60 -3.29
C MET A 29 -17.75 31.93 -3.15
N TYR A 30 -18.91 31.95 -2.47
CA TYR A 30 -19.71 33.17 -2.30
C TYR A 30 -19.36 33.99 -1.06
N GLY A 31 -18.32 33.63 -0.33
CA GLY A 31 -17.90 34.33 0.88
C GLY A 31 -18.92 34.24 2.03
N ASN A 32 -19.74 33.19 2.04
CA ASN A 32 -20.73 32.97 3.10
C ASN A 32 -20.05 32.36 4.34
N LEU A 33 -19.51 33.26 5.18
CA LEU A 33 -18.81 32.92 6.41
C LEU A 33 -19.60 31.96 7.32
N ALA A 34 -20.90 32.28 7.52
CA ALA A 34 -21.80 31.47 8.36
C ALA A 34 -22.06 30.09 7.75
N GLY A 35 -22.12 29.98 6.41
CA GLY A 35 -22.26 28.72 5.70
C GLY A 35 -21.02 27.85 5.85
N VAL A 36 -19.83 28.41 5.65
CA VAL A 36 -18.56 27.68 5.86
C VAL A 36 -18.44 27.18 7.29
N GLN A 37 -18.70 28.04 8.28
CA GLN A 37 -18.66 27.64 9.69
C GLN A 37 -19.65 26.52 10.00
N ALA A 38 -20.87 26.60 9.46
CA ALA A 38 -21.90 25.57 9.68
C ALA A 38 -21.50 24.20 9.10
N GLU A 39 -20.77 24.15 7.98
CA GLU A 39 -20.25 22.90 7.41
C GLU A 39 -19.08 22.34 8.22
N LEU A 40 -18.18 23.22 8.67
CA LEU A 40 -17.06 22.84 9.55
C LEU A 40 -17.58 22.30 10.89
N ASP A 41 -18.63 22.89 11.47
CA ASP A 41 -19.26 22.43 12.71
C ASP A 41 -19.90 21.03 12.57
N LYS A 42 -20.28 20.64 11.35
CA LYS A 42 -20.76 19.28 11.03
C LYS A 42 -19.62 18.27 10.88
N GLY A 43 -18.37 18.73 10.91
CA GLY A 43 -17.18 17.88 10.74
C GLY A 43 -16.83 17.60 9.27
N VAL A 44 -17.30 18.44 8.33
CA VAL A 44 -16.86 18.35 6.93
C VAL A 44 -15.38 18.66 6.85
N ASP A 45 -14.64 17.87 6.06
CA ASP A 45 -13.20 18.09 5.85
C ASP A 45 -12.97 19.46 5.18
N VAL A 46 -12.23 20.32 5.86
CA VAL A 46 -11.86 21.66 5.37
C VAL A 46 -11.06 21.63 4.06
N ASN A 47 -10.46 20.49 3.72
CA ASN A 47 -9.69 20.23 2.51
C ASN A 47 -10.41 19.27 1.54
N ALA A 48 -11.69 18.99 1.75
CA ALA A 48 -12.49 18.19 0.83
C ALA A 48 -12.31 18.70 -0.61
N LYS A 49 -12.24 17.79 -1.58
CA LYS A 49 -12.12 18.15 -3.00
C LYS A 49 -13.49 18.05 -3.67
N ASN A 50 -13.87 19.08 -4.44
CA ASN A 50 -15.04 19.03 -5.31
C ASN A 50 -14.75 18.20 -6.58
N ASP A 51 -15.74 18.06 -7.47
CA ASP A 51 -15.62 17.32 -8.74
C ASP A 51 -14.52 17.86 -9.67
N PHE A 52 -14.02 19.08 -9.44
CA PHE A 52 -12.92 19.70 -10.17
C PHE A 52 -11.56 19.52 -9.47
N GLY A 53 -11.53 18.86 -8.32
CA GLY A 53 -10.31 18.68 -7.51
C GLY A 53 -9.90 19.91 -6.70
N GLU A 54 -10.76 20.94 -6.62
CA GLU A 54 -10.52 22.17 -5.88
C GLU A 54 -10.92 22.01 -4.42
N THR A 55 -10.20 22.65 -3.50
CA THR A 55 -10.56 22.75 -2.09
C THR A 55 -11.48 23.95 -1.83
N PRO A 56 -12.17 24.01 -0.67
CA PRO A 56 -12.90 25.20 -0.27
C PRO A 56 -12.06 26.48 -0.29
N LEU A 57 -10.76 26.37 0.01
CA LEU A 57 -9.85 27.50 -0.06
C LEU A 57 -9.58 27.96 -1.50
N ASP A 58 -9.44 27.02 -2.45
CA ASP A 58 -9.31 27.38 -3.87
C ASP A 58 -10.54 28.16 -4.35
N THR A 59 -11.74 27.65 -4.03
CA THR A 59 -12.99 28.28 -4.42
C THR A 59 -13.19 29.65 -3.75
N ALA A 60 -12.79 29.80 -2.48
CA ALA A 60 -12.81 31.11 -1.80
C ALA A 60 -11.88 32.14 -2.45
N LEU A 61 -10.71 31.71 -2.94
CA LEU A 61 -9.73 32.58 -3.59
C LEU A 61 -10.14 32.96 -5.02
N TRP A 62 -10.98 32.19 -5.70
CA TRP A 62 -11.41 32.40 -7.10
C TRP A 62 -12.12 33.74 -7.33
N LEU A 63 -12.99 34.16 -6.41
CA LEU A 63 -13.79 35.38 -6.52
C LEU A 63 -13.21 36.59 -5.78
N ASN A 64 -11.89 36.67 -5.54
CA ASN A 64 -11.24 37.62 -4.63
C ASN A 64 -11.82 37.52 -3.21
N GLY A 65 -11.96 36.31 -2.75
CA GLY A 65 -12.70 35.86 -1.60
C GLY A 65 -12.72 36.86 -0.45
N ALA A 66 -13.87 37.02 0.15
CA ALA A 66 -13.99 37.77 1.37
C ALA A 66 -12.85 37.33 2.31
N SER A 67 -11.98 38.26 2.66
CA SER A 67 -10.79 38.00 3.47
C SER A 67 -11.10 37.18 4.74
N GLU A 68 -12.28 37.39 5.30
CA GLU A 68 -12.79 36.69 6.47
C GLU A 68 -13.07 35.20 6.22
N THR A 69 -13.62 34.84 5.05
CA THR A 69 -13.87 33.44 4.71
C THR A 69 -12.58 32.67 4.44
N VAL A 70 -11.62 33.29 3.75
CA VAL A 70 -10.27 32.74 3.55
C VAL A 70 -9.58 32.54 4.89
N GLU A 71 -9.67 33.54 5.78
CA GLU A 71 -9.08 33.48 7.11
C GLU A 71 -9.72 32.37 7.97
N LEU A 72 -11.05 32.25 7.94
CA LEU A 72 -11.76 31.18 8.64
C LEU A 72 -11.31 29.81 8.17
N ILE A 73 -11.26 29.57 6.84
CA ILE A 73 -10.82 28.30 6.26
C ILE A 73 -9.36 28.02 6.65
N ARG A 74 -8.46 29.01 6.56
CA ARG A 74 -7.06 28.88 6.98
C ARG A 74 -6.91 28.53 8.46
N ASN A 75 -7.68 29.19 9.34
CA ASN A 75 -7.63 28.94 10.79
C ASN A 75 -8.09 27.52 11.14
N HIS A 76 -8.89 26.87 10.29
CA HIS A 76 -9.28 25.47 10.42
C HIS A 76 -8.35 24.50 9.68
N GLY A 77 -7.17 24.97 9.22
CA GLY A 77 -6.18 24.12 8.53
C GLY A 77 -6.44 23.95 7.03
N GLY A 78 -7.32 24.81 6.44
CA GLY A 78 -7.59 24.78 5.01
C GLY A 78 -6.36 25.09 4.17
N LYS A 79 -6.13 24.29 3.14
CA LYS A 79 -5.03 24.42 2.17
C LYS A 79 -5.63 24.49 0.77
N THR A 80 -4.90 25.11 -0.17
CA THR A 80 -5.24 25.01 -1.60
C THR A 80 -4.90 23.61 -2.12
N SER A 81 -5.52 23.19 -3.21
CA SER A 81 -5.19 21.95 -3.90
C SER A 81 -3.70 21.87 -4.24
N LYS A 82 -3.12 23.00 -4.67
CA LYS A 82 -1.69 23.13 -4.95
C LYS A 82 -0.83 22.94 -3.69
N GLU A 83 -1.24 23.49 -2.55
CA GLU A 83 -0.51 23.30 -1.28
C GLU A 83 -0.61 21.87 -0.77
N LEU A 84 -1.74 21.19 -1.02
CA LEU A 84 -1.93 19.79 -0.65
C LEU A 84 -1.00 18.85 -1.43
N ILE A 85 -0.77 19.12 -2.72
CA ILE A 85 0.07 18.26 -3.58
C ILE A 85 1.54 18.71 -3.64
N ALA A 86 1.90 19.83 -3.00
CA ALA A 86 3.25 20.38 -3.08
C ALA A 86 4.34 19.39 -2.63
N LEU A 87 4.03 18.53 -1.66
CA LEU A 87 4.94 17.46 -1.23
C LEU A 87 5.11 16.39 -2.33
N SER A 88 4.03 15.96 -2.99
CA SER A 88 4.10 15.01 -4.11
C SER A 88 4.88 15.59 -5.28
N ASP A 89 4.71 16.89 -5.56
CA ASP A 89 5.49 17.57 -6.60
C ASP A 89 6.99 17.61 -6.24
N ALA A 90 7.34 17.88 -4.98
CA ALA A 90 8.72 17.82 -4.52
C ALA A 90 9.30 16.39 -4.65
N VAL A 91 8.52 15.36 -4.30
CA VAL A 91 8.90 13.95 -4.49
C VAL A 91 9.19 13.65 -5.96
N ARG A 92 8.34 14.09 -6.89
CA ARG A 92 8.53 13.88 -8.34
C ARG A 92 9.83 14.44 -8.87
N THR A 93 10.37 15.49 -8.24
CA THR A 93 11.69 16.03 -8.63
C THR A 93 12.87 15.18 -8.16
N GLY A 94 12.66 14.26 -7.22
CA GLY A 94 13.72 13.48 -6.59
C GLY A 94 14.60 14.27 -5.62
N ASN A 95 14.23 15.52 -5.32
CA ASN A 95 15.01 16.39 -4.45
C ASN A 95 14.64 16.18 -2.98
N ILE A 96 15.45 15.43 -2.26
CA ILE A 96 15.24 15.09 -0.85
C ILE A 96 15.25 16.33 0.07
N GLU A 97 15.99 17.38 -0.30
CA GLU A 97 16.04 18.63 0.49
C GLU A 97 14.69 19.35 0.41
N ASP A 98 14.08 19.43 -0.77
CA ASP A 98 12.76 20.05 -0.94
C ASP A 98 11.68 19.22 -0.24
N VAL A 99 11.73 17.89 -0.33
CA VAL A 99 10.83 17.00 0.41
C VAL A 99 10.95 17.26 1.92
N THR A 100 12.18 17.31 2.45
CA THR A 100 12.45 17.60 3.86
C THR A 100 11.86 18.94 4.28
N LYS A 101 12.03 19.97 3.44
CA LYS A 101 11.50 21.31 3.70
C LYS A 101 9.98 21.35 3.76
N HIS A 102 9.30 20.64 2.84
CA HIS A 102 7.84 20.55 2.85
C HIS A 102 7.32 19.81 4.08
N LEU A 103 7.96 18.70 4.46
CA LEU A 103 7.62 17.96 5.68
C LEU A 103 7.81 18.82 6.94
N ALA A 104 8.93 19.54 7.04
CA ALA A 104 9.20 20.46 8.15
C ALA A 104 8.19 21.63 8.22
N ALA A 105 7.63 22.04 7.08
CA ALA A 105 6.58 23.05 6.99
C ALA A 105 5.18 22.49 7.33
N GLY A 106 5.06 21.20 7.72
CA GLY A 106 3.79 20.58 8.08
C GLY A 106 2.94 20.18 6.88
N ALA A 107 3.56 19.88 5.74
CA ALA A 107 2.82 19.26 4.63
C ALA A 107 2.21 17.92 5.10
N ASP A 108 1.01 17.62 4.60
CA ASP A 108 0.39 16.33 4.86
C ASP A 108 1.14 15.23 4.10
N VAL A 109 1.78 14.32 4.84
CA VAL A 109 2.56 13.21 4.28
C VAL A 109 1.72 12.19 3.52
N ASN A 110 0.40 12.18 3.78
CA ASN A 110 -0.57 11.27 3.16
C ASN A 110 -1.53 11.98 2.17
N ALA A 111 -1.20 13.22 1.79
CA ALA A 111 -2.03 13.98 0.84
C ALA A 111 -2.17 13.21 -0.48
N LYS A 112 -3.39 13.07 -0.96
CA LYS A 112 -3.71 12.37 -2.20
C LYS A 112 -3.81 13.35 -3.37
N ASP A 113 -3.22 12.99 -4.50
CA ASP A 113 -3.40 13.72 -5.76
C ASP A 113 -4.73 13.35 -6.47
N MET A 114 -4.88 13.73 -7.73
CA MET A 114 -6.09 13.43 -8.52
C MET A 114 -6.27 11.94 -8.87
N TYR A 115 -5.23 11.14 -8.73
CA TYR A 115 -5.24 9.67 -8.90
C TYR A 115 -5.34 8.95 -7.56
N GLU A 116 -5.52 9.71 -6.48
CA GLU A 116 -5.42 9.24 -5.10
C GLU A 116 -4.03 8.67 -4.74
N ASP A 117 -2.99 8.98 -5.54
CA ASP A 117 -1.62 8.63 -5.24
C ASP A 117 -1.09 9.50 -4.09
N THR A 118 -0.43 8.86 -3.11
CA THR A 118 0.24 9.55 -2.00
C THR A 118 1.69 9.90 -2.37
N PRO A 119 2.37 10.83 -1.64
CA PRO A 119 3.80 11.06 -1.81
C PRO A 119 4.64 9.79 -1.71
N LEU A 120 4.28 8.86 -0.79
CA LEU A 120 4.95 7.56 -0.68
C LEU A 120 4.76 6.71 -1.94
N TYR A 121 3.54 6.67 -2.49
CA TYR A 121 3.27 5.93 -3.72
C TYR A 121 4.11 6.47 -4.89
N GLU A 122 4.20 7.80 -5.04
CA GLU A 122 5.03 8.43 -6.07
C GLU A 122 6.53 8.15 -5.86
N ALA A 123 7.04 8.22 -4.62
CA ALA A 123 8.44 7.88 -4.33
C ALA A 123 8.76 6.42 -4.71
N VAL A 124 7.85 5.51 -4.38
CA VAL A 124 7.96 4.08 -4.74
C VAL A 124 7.94 3.89 -6.26
N LYS A 125 7.00 4.50 -6.96
CA LYS A 125 6.86 4.46 -8.42
C LYS A 125 8.11 4.94 -9.15
N LEU A 126 8.78 5.96 -8.61
CA LEU A 126 10.00 6.53 -9.18
C LEU A 126 11.29 5.86 -8.68
N GLY A 127 11.19 4.90 -7.78
CA GLY A 127 12.35 4.18 -7.24
C GLY A 127 13.19 5.01 -6.25
N TYR A 128 12.65 6.06 -5.66
CA TYR A 128 13.36 6.95 -4.75
C TYR A 128 13.32 6.39 -3.31
N LYS A 129 14.19 5.42 -3.04
CA LYS A 129 14.25 4.71 -1.77
C LYS A 129 14.46 5.64 -0.58
N GLU A 130 15.43 6.54 -0.64
CA GLU A 130 15.75 7.47 0.45
C GLU A 130 14.60 8.41 0.76
N ILE A 131 13.85 8.83 -0.27
CA ILE A 131 12.65 9.64 -0.09
C ILE A 131 11.53 8.80 0.52
N ALA A 132 11.34 7.55 0.10
CA ALA A 132 10.38 6.64 0.70
C ALA A 132 10.70 6.38 2.19
N GLU A 133 11.98 6.16 2.55
CA GLU A 133 12.43 6.05 3.93
C GLU A 133 12.08 7.31 4.74
N LEU A 134 12.34 8.50 4.18
CA LEU A 134 12.04 9.78 4.82
C LEU A 134 10.53 9.97 5.05
N LEU A 135 9.70 9.64 4.05
CA LEU A 135 8.24 9.76 4.15
C LEU A 135 7.68 8.80 5.22
N LEU A 136 8.12 7.54 5.24
CA LEU A 136 7.73 6.55 6.24
C LEU A 136 8.16 7.00 7.66
N ALA A 137 9.35 7.55 7.82
CA ALA A 137 9.83 8.10 9.09
C ALA A 137 8.98 9.29 9.58
N ASN A 138 8.32 10.01 8.66
CA ASN A 138 7.41 11.12 8.98
C ASN A 138 5.93 10.69 9.04
N GLY A 139 5.64 9.39 9.09
CA GLY A 139 4.29 8.87 9.32
C GLY A 139 3.47 8.65 8.06
N ALA A 140 4.11 8.48 6.90
CA ALA A 140 3.41 8.01 5.72
C ALA A 140 2.75 6.66 5.98
N ASP A 141 1.47 6.54 5.64
CA ASP A 141 0.75 5.27 5.73
C ASP A 141 1.15 4.38 4.54
N VAL A 142 1.77 3.25 4.85
CA VAL A 142 2.30 2.29 3.90
C VAL A 142 1.22 1.54 3.10
N ASN A 143 -0.04 1.61 3.55
CA ASN A 143 -1.16 0.81 3.02
C ASN A 143 -2.26 1.66 2.35
N VAL A 144 -2.01 2.93 2.08
CA VAL A 144 -3.00 3.78 1.40
C VAL A 144 -3.22 3.28 -0.02
N LYS A 145 -4.48 3.05 -0.36
CA LYS A 145 -4.91 2.71 -1.72
C LYS A 145 -5.10 3.96 -2.57
N ASN A 146 -4.68 3.85 -3.83
CA ASN A 146 -5.04 4.82 -4.86
C ASN A 146 -6.40 4.50 -5.50
N ASN A 147 -6.75 5.20 -6.58
CA ASN A 147 -8.05 5.10 -7.26
C ASN A 147 -8.29 3.78 -8.04
N VAL A 148 -7.32 2.87 -8.09
CA VAL A 148 -7.44 1.50 -8.65
C VAL A 148 -7.16 0.44 -7.59
N GLY A 149 -7.21 0.83 -6.32
CA GLY A 149 -6.98 -0.08 -5.20
C GLY A 149 -5.52 -0.45 -4.94
N TRP A 150 -4.55 0.12 -5.66
CA TRP A 150 -3.14 -0.20 -5.46
C TRP A 150 -2.58 0.46 -4.20
N VAL A 151 -1.87 -0.32 -3.40
CA VAL A 151 -1.00 0.19 -2.34
C VAL A 151 0.44 0.30 -2.87
N PRO A 152 1.35 1.06 -2.21
CA PRO A 152 2.75 1.19 -2.65
C PRO A 152 3.44 -0.14 -2.94
N LEU A 153 3.12 -1.22 -2.20
CA LEU A 153 3.73 -2.53 -2.41
C LEU A 153 3.37 -3.17 -3.76
N HIS A 154 2.17 -2.94 -4.30
CA HIS A 154 1.82 -3.38 -5.66
C HIS A 154 2.77 -2.77 -6.69
N MET A 155 2.97 -1.45 -6.60
CA MET A 155 3.83 -0.71 -7.52
C MET A 155 5.30 -1.13 -7.39
N ALA A 156 5.82 -1.24 -6.15
CA ALA A 156 7.19 -1.68 -5.92
C ALA A 156 7.45 -3.08 -6.50
N THR A 157 6.49 -3.98 -6.34
CA THR A 157 6.55 -5.35 -6.87
C THR A 157 6.54 -5.37 -8.38
N ALA A 158 5.59 -4.66 -9.02
CA ALA A 158 5.47 -4.60 -10.47
C ALA A 158 6.74 -4.04 -11.15
N LEU A 159 7.37 -3.05 -10.51
CA LEU A 159 8.57 -2.37 -11.02
C LEU A 159 9.90 -3.01 -10.61
N ASP A 160 9.89 -4.13 -9.86
CA ASP A 160 11.08 -4.84 -9.38
C ASP A 160 11.99 -3.99 -8.46
N HIS A 161 11.40 -3.11 -7.66
CA HIS A 161 12.13 -2.26 -6.71
C HIS A 161 12.42 -3.02 -5.41
N LYS A 162 13.36 -3.96 -5.43
CA LYS A 162 13.65 -4.92 -4.34
C LYS A 162 13.88 -4.25 -3.00
N GLU A 163 14.76 -3.24 -2.95
CA GLU A 163 15.10 -2.53 -1.72
C GLU A 163 13.91 -1.75 -1.17
N ILE A 164 13.00 -1.31 -2.03
CA ILE A 164 11.76 -0.62 -1.62
C ILE A 164 10.74 -1.65 -1.14
N VAL A 165 10.63 -2.82 -1.77
CA VAL A 165 9.79 -3.93 -1.28
C VAL A 165 10.21 -4.31 0.14
N GLU A 166 11.51 -4.53 0.39
CA GLU A 166 12.05 -4.80 1.73
C GLU A 166 11.68 -3.69 2.72
N LEU A 167 11.84 -2.43 2.30
CA LEU A 167 11.50 -1.26 3.11
C LEU A 167 10.02 -1.24 3.48
N LEU A 168 9.12 -1.44 2.50
CA LEU A 168 7.68 -1.41 2.71
C LEU A 168 7.22 -2.55 3.62
N VAL A 169 7.68 -3.78 3.37
CA VAL A 169 7.36 -4.96 4.19
C VAL A 169 7.82 -4.75 5.64
N THR A 170 9.03 -4.22 5.83
CA THR A 170 9.57 -3.90 7.17
C THR A 170 8.74 -2.84 7.90
N ASN A 171 8.13 -1.90 7.16
CA ASN A 171 7.28 -0.87 7.72
C ASN A 171 5.80 -1.28 7.80
N GLY A 172 5.49 -2.56 7.66
CA GLY A 172 4.15 -3.11 7.89
C GLY A 172 3.23 -3.01 6.67
N ALA A 173 3.77 -3.02 5.46
CA ALA A 173 2.96 -3.19 4.27
C ALA A 173 2.18 -4.51 4.33
N ASN A 174 0.90 -4.45 3.98
CA ASN A 174 0.08 -5.65 3.86
C ASN A 174 0.47 -6.39 2.57
N VAL A 175 1.17 -7.51 2.73
CA VAL A 175 1.66 -8.32 1.60
C VAL A 175 0.55 -9.00 0.80
N ASP A 176 -0.65 -9.12 1.39
CA ASP A 176 -1.86 -9.65 0.77
C ASP A 176 -2.90 -8.55 0.45
N ALA A 177 -2.44 -7.29 0.37
CA ALA A 177 -3.33 -6.21 -0.05
C ALA A 177 -3.93 -6.54 -1.43
N LYS A 178 -5.24 -6.41 -1.56
CA LYS A 178 -5.95 -6.60 -2.82
C LYS A 178 -6.24 -5.26 -3.46
N ASP A 179 -5.97 -5.17 -4.76
CA ASP A 179 -6.46 -4.08 -5.59
C ASP A 179 -7.95 -4.24 -5.94
N ASP A 180 -8.47 -3.41 -6.82
CA ASP A 180 -9.89 -3.43 -7.18
C ASP A 180 -10.29 -4.67 -8.01
N ASP A 181 -9.33 -5.35 -8.65
CA ASP A 181 -9.51 -6.62 -9.36
C ASP A 181 -9.23 -7.84 -8.45
N GLY A 182 -8.99 -7.61 -7.16
CA GLY A 182 -8.66 -8.67 -6.19
C GLY A 182 -7.23 -9.18 -6.28
N SER A 183 -6.38 -8.58 -7.13
CA SER A 183 -4.99 -8.99 -7.31
C SER A 183 -4.12 -8.50 -6.14
N THR A 184 -3.20 -9.37 -5.69
CA THR A 184 -2.22 -9.06 -4.63
C THR A 184 -0.86 -8.75 -5.24
N PRO A 185 0.10 -8.19 -4.47
CA PRO A 185 1.49 -8.03 -4.93
C PRO A 185 2.08 -9.31 -5.52
N MET A 186 1.72 -10.50 -4.98
CA MET A 186 2.20 -11.78 -5.49
C MET A 186 1.69 -12.09 -6.91
N HIS A 187 0.46 -11.67 -7.26
CA HIS A 187 -0.04 -11.79 -8.64
C HIS A 187 0.82 -10.97 -9.61
N PHE A 188 1.19 -9.74 -9.21
CA PHE A 188 2.06 -8.88 -10.02
C PHE A 188 3.49 -9.43 -10.13
N ALA A 189 4.04 -9.98 -9.04
CA ALA A 189 5.34 -10.65 -9.09
C ALA A 189 5.32 -11.80 -10.09
N ALA A 190 4.26 -12.61 -10.07
CA ALA A 190 4.08 -13.73 -10.99
C ALA A 190 3.88 -13.28 -12.44
N TRP A 191 3.07 -12.24 -12.67
CA TRP A 191 2.80 -11.73 -14.02
C TRP A 191 4.04 -11.12 -14.69
N TYR A 192 4.84 -10.36 -13.92
CA TYR A 192 5.99 -9.61 -14.45
C TYR A 192 7.32 -10.34 -14.29
N ASP A 193 7.32 -11.63 -13.89
CA ASP A 193 8.53 -12.45 -13.66
C ASP A 193 9.51 -11.81 -12.64
N ARG A 194 8.98 -11.34 -11.53
CA ARG A 194 9.77 -10.69 -10.47
C ARG A 194 10.15 -11.71 -9.39
N LYS A 195 11.01 -12.66 -9.73
CA LYS A 195 11.34 -13.80 -8.88
C LYS A 195 11.90 -13.38 -7.52
N GLU A 196 12.91 -12.52 -7.50
CA GLU A 196 13.54 -12.10 -6.24
C GLU A 196 12.59 -11.25 -5.38
N VAL A 197 11.72 -10.45 -6.01
CA VAL A 197 10.67 -9.73 -5.30
C VAL A 197 9.61 -10.70 -4.78
N ALA A 198 9.24 -11.75 -5.54
CA ALA A 198 8.35 -12.79 -5.06
C ALA A 198 8.89 -13.48 -3.80
N GLU A 199 10.21 -13.80 -3.77
CA GLU A 199 10.87 -14.34 -2.58
C GLU A 199 10.72 -13.42 -1.37
N LEU A 200 10.88 -12.10 -1.56
CA LEU A 200 10.72 -11.10 -0.50
C LEU A 200 9.28 -11.01 0.01
N VAL A 201 8.31 -11.02 -0.90
CA VAL A 201 6.88 -10.95 -0.57
C VAL A 201 6.44 -12.24 0.13
N ILE A 202 6.91 -13.42 -0.31
CA ILE A 202 6.70 -14.70 0.37
C ILE A 202 7.33 -14.69 1.77
N ALA A 203 8.57 -14.20 1.90
CA ALA A 203 9.22 -14.07 3.20
C ALA A 203 8.45 -13.13 4.15
N GLY A 204 7.73 -12.15 3.60
CA GLY A 204 6.79 -11.29 4.33
C GLY A 204 5.50 -11.99 4.74
N GLY A 205 5.27 -13.24 4.31
CA GLY A 205 4.12 -14.05 4.70
C GLY A 205 2.95 -13.99 3.72
N ALA A 206 3.19 -13.65 2.46
CA ALA A 206 2.15 -13.59 1.44
C ALA A 206 1.53 -14.98 1.18
N ASP A 207 0.22 -14.98 0.93
CA ASP A 207 -0.51 -16.16 0.50
C ASP A 207 -0.25 -16.42 -1.01
N VAL A 208 0.57 -17.45 -1.29
CA VAL A 208 0.89 -17.87 -2.66
C VAL A 208 -0.32 -18.42 -3.43
N ASN A 209 -1.43 -18.72 -2.73
CA ASN A 209 -2.68 -19.24 -3.26
C ASN A 209 -3.80 -18.19 -3.26
N ALA A 210 -3.48 -16.92 -2.99
CA ALA A 210 -4.46 -15.85 -3.07
C ALA A 210 -5.16 -15.87 -4.44
N LYS A 211 -6.48 -15.61 -4.45
CA LYS A 211 -7.29 -15.55 -5.67
C LYS A 211 -7.74 -14.12 -5.93
N ASP A 212 -7.60 -13.72 -7.18
CA ASP A 212 -8.22 -12.50 -7.71
C ASP A 212 -9.73 -12.67 -7.93
N GLU A 213 -10.40 -11.66 -8.51
CA GLU A 213 -11.83 -11.72 -8.80
C GLU A 213 -12.20 -12.76 -9.87
N ASN A 214 -11.25 -13.19 -10.71
CA ASN A 214 -11.45 -14.26 -11.71
C ASN A 214 -11.17 -15.65 -11.14
N GLY A 215 -10.76 -15.74 -9.87
CA GLY A 215 -10.31 -16.95 -9.22
C GLY A 215 -8.90 -17.37 -9.63
N TRP A 216 -8.15 -16.51 -10.32
CA TRP A 216 -6.78 -16.79 -10.69
C TRP A 216 -5.87 -16.67 -9.46
N THR A 217 -4.92 -17.61 -9.38
CA THR A 217 -3.82 -17.53 -8.39
C THR A 217 -2.57 -17.01 -9.08
N PRO A 218 -1.53 -16.59 -8.33
CA PRO A 218 -0.24 -16.22 -8.92
C PRO A 218 0.30 -17.28 -9.89
N LEU A 219 0.08 -18.59 -9.59
CA LEU A 219 0.49 -19.67 -10.48
C LEU A 219 -0.27 -19.70 -11.82
N HIS A 220 -1.53 -19.28 -11.87
CA HIS A 220 -2.24 -19.11 -13.13
C HIS A 220 -1.58 -18.04 -14.00
N TYR A 221 -1.22 -16.90 -13.41
CA TYR A 221 -0.53 -15.80 -14.11
C TYR A 221 0.85 -16.22 -14.63
N ALA A 222 1.66 -16.85 -13.76
CA ALA A 222 2.97 -17.33 -14.17
C ALA A 222 2.88 -18.36 -15.30
N THR A 223 1.88 -19.25 -15.24
CA THR A 223 1.63 -20.27 -16.27
C THR A 223 1.17 -19.64 -17.58
N ASP A 224 0.22 -18.70 -17.54
CA ASP A 224 -0.31 -18.02 -18.74
C ASP A 224 0.82 -17.29 -19.50
N ALA A 225 1.77 -16.71 -18.78
CA ALA A 225 2.96 -16.08 -19.33
C ALA A 225 4.12 -17.05 -19.65
N SER A 226 3.96 -18.35 -19.44
CA SER A 226 4.99 -19.39 -19.65
C SER A 226 6.28 -19.19 -18.81
N LEU A 227 6.16 -18.65 -17.62
CA LEU A 227 7.28 -18.29 -16.74
C LEU A 227 7.63 -19.46 -15.81
N MET A 228 8.51 -20.36 -16.27
CA MET A 228 8.84 -21.59 -15.55
C MET A 228 9.57 -21.35 -14.23
N GLU A 229 10.48 -20.37 -14.15
CA GLU A 229 11.26 -20.12 -12.94
C GLU A 229 10.39 -19.66 -11.78
N ILE A 230 9.52 -18.68 -12.01
CA ILE A 230 8.63 -18.20 -10.96
C ILE A 230 7.51 -19.20 -10.66
N SER A 231 7.06 -20.00 -11.66
CA SER A 231 6.13 -21.11 -11.42
C SER A 231 6.77 -22.16 -10.47
N GLY A 232 8.03 -22.48 -10.70
CA GLY A 232 8.80 -23.36 -9.81
C GLY A 232 8.89 -22.81 -8.38
N LEU A 233 9.26 -21.54 -8.26
CA LEU A 233 9.31 -20.84 -6.97
C LEU A 233 7.97 -20.91 -6.22
N LEU A 234 6.87 -20.58 -6.91
CA LEU A 234 5.54 -20.61 -6.31
C LEU A 234 5.18 -22.03 -5.82
N MET A 235 5.48 -23.06 -6.61
CA MET A 235 5.22 -24.46 -6.25
C MET A 235 6.11 -24.90 -5.07
N GLU A 236 7.38 -24.51 -5.02
CA GLU A 236 8.26 -24.75 -3.89
C GLU A 236 7.72 -24.16 -2.58
N HIS A 237 6.95 -23.08 -2.69
CA HIS A 237 6.31 -22.43 -1.55
C HIS A 237 4.83 -22.83 -1.37
N GLY A 238 4.39 -23.92 -2.00
CA GLY A 238 3.10 -24.54 -1.73
C GLY A 238 1.95 -23.98 -2.57
N ALA A 239 2.23 -23.42 -3.76
CA ALA A 239 1.16 -23.08 -4.68
C ALA A 239 0.39 -24.33 -5.11
N ASP A 240 -0.95 -24.27 -5.05
CA ASP A 240 -1.83 -25.35 -5.44
C ASP A 240 -1.91 -25.44 -6.98
N VAL A 241 -1.25 -26.45 -7.54
CA VAL A 241 -1.24 -26.72 -8.99
C VAL A 241 -2.61 -27.09 -9.53
N ASN A 242 -3.54 -27.50 -8.65
CA ASN A 242 -4.91 -27.90 -8.98
C ASN A 242 -5.94 -26.80 -8.65
N ALA A 243 -5.48 -25.60 -8.25
CA ALA A 243 -6.35 -24.47 -7.99
C ALA A 243 -7.21 -24.20 -9.25
N LYS A 244 -8.51 -24.03 -9.05
CA LYS A 244 -9.46 -23.75 -10.13
C LYS A 244 -9.85 -22.28 -10.13
N ASP A 245 -9.81 -21.69 -11.32
CA ASP A 245 -10.38 -20.35 -11.56
C ASP A 245 -11.91 -20.40 -11.65
N MET A 246 -12.56 -19.28 -11.97
CA MET A 246 -14.02 -19.19 -12.10
C MET A 246 -14.59 -20.02 -13.26
N GLU A 247 -13.77 -20.35 -14.26
CA GLU A 247 -14.15 -21.24 -15.37
C GLU A 247 -13.95 -22.73 -15.01
N GLY A 248 -13.45 -23.02 -13.80
CA GLY A 248 -13.13 -24.35 -13.33
C GLY A 248 -11.82 -24.91 -13.90
N LYS A 249 -10.98 -24.08 -14.51
CA LYS A 249 -9.71 -24.46 -15.13
C LYS A 249 -8.56 -24.33 -14.14
N THR A 250 -7.64 -25.27 -14.21
CA THR A 250 -6.37 -25.24 -13.48
C THR A 250 -5.29 -24.50 -14.29
N PRO A 251 -4.15 -24.12 -13.68
CA PRO A 251 -2.99 -23.60 -14.42
C PRO A 251 -2.58 -24.53 -15.58
N LEU A 252 -2.59 -25.86 -15.38
CA LEU A 252 -2.31 -26.83 -16.42
C LEU A 252 -3.33 -26.78 -17.56
N ASP A 253 -4.63 -26.68 -17.26
CA ASP A 253 -5.67 -26.55 -18.28
C ASP A 253 -5.47 -25.29 -19.14
N ARG A 254 -5.04 -24.18 -18.52
CA ARG A 254 -4.69 -22.94 -19.23
C ARG A 254 -3.49 -23.13 -20.15
N ALA A 255 -2.40 -23.74 -19.66
CA ALA A 255 -1.23 -24.05 -20.47
C ALA A 255 -1.57 -24.90 -21.70
N ILE A 256 -2.41 -25.93 -21.53
CA ILE A 256 -2.88 -26.79 -22.64
C ILE A 256 -3.72 -25.99 -23.64
N GLN A 257 -4.63 -25.15 -23.15
CA GLN A 257 -5.48 -24.28 -23.99
C GLN A 257 -4.67 -23.34 -24.87
N LEU A 258 -3.56 -22.82 -24.31
CA LEU A 258 -2.65 -21.89 -25.00
C LEU A 258 -1.58 -22.58 -25.84
N ASN A 259 -1.57 -23.92 -25.89
CA ASN A 259 -0.58 -24.76 -26.56
C ASN A 259 0.87 -24.53 -26.03
N GLN A 260 1.00 -24.17 -24.78
CA GLN A 260 2.28 -23.93 -24.10
C GLN A 260 2.83 -25.28 -23.59
N THR A 261 3.44 -26.08 -24.47
CA THR A 261 3.82 -27.47 -24.17
C THR A 261 4.87 -27.56 -23.08
N GLU A 262 5.86 -26.66 -23.06
CA GLU A 262 6.97 -26.71 -22.10
C GLU A 262 6.49 -26.53 -20.66
N ILE A 263 5.69 -25.50 -20.39
CA ILE A 263 5.18 -25.27 -19.04
C ILE A 263 4.09 -26.30 -18.66
N ALA A 264 3.31 -26.78 -19.64
CA ALA A 264 2.36 -27.87 -19.38
C ALA A 264 3.07 -29.16 -18.93
N ASP A 265 4.18 -29.50 -19.58
CA ASP A 265 5.01 -30.65 -19.19
C ASP A 265 5.73 -30.41 -17.86
N PHE A 266 6.18 -29.18 -17.62
CA PHE A 266 6.74 -28.77 -16.34
C PHE A 266 5.74 -28.97 -15.20
N LEU A 267 4.51 -28.48 -15.34
CA LEU A 267 3.45 -28.61 -14.33
C LEU A 267 3.04 -30.09 -14.11
N ARG A 268 2.99 -30.91 -15.17
CA ARG A 268 2.67 -32.35 -15.06
C ARG A 268 3.76 -33.14 -14.35
N ASN A 269 5.02 -32.81 -14.64
CA ASN A 269 6.19 -33.55 -14.11
C ASN A 269 6.57 -33.08 -12.72
N HIS A 270 6.06 -31.94 -12.27
CA HIS A 270 6.12 -31.49 -10.89
C HIS A 270 4.94 -32.02 -10.05
N ASP A 271 4.51 -33.25 -10.34
CA ASP A 271 3.96 -34.08 -9.28
C ASP A 271 5.10 -34.28 -8.25
N LEU A 272 5.30 -33.22 -7.45
CA LEU A 272 6.10 -33.37 -6.24
C LEU A 272 5.57 -34.62 -5.57
N PRO A 273 6.45 -35.57 -5.18
CA PRO A 273 6.02 -36.65 -4.33
C PRO A 273 5.20 -35.96 -3.23
N THR A 274 3.94 -36.37 -3.06
CA THR A 274 3.12 -35.87 -1.98
C THR A 274 3.97 -35.92 -0.74
N ILE A 275 4.61 -34.80 -0.43
CA ILE A 275 5.15 -34.61 0.90
C ILE A 275 3.92 -34.85 1.74
N PRO A 276 3.90 -35.93 2.58
CA PRO A 276 2.75 -36.19 3.43
C PRO A 276 2.41 -34.84 4.05
N PRO A 277 1.13 -34.43 4.10
CA PRO A 277 0.77 -33.09 4.47
C PRO A 277 1.68 -32.71 5.63
N VAL A 278 2.70 -31.88 5.32
CA VAL A 278 3.46 -31.23 6.37
C VAL A 278 2.35 -30.61 7.11
N GLU A 279 2.07 -31.11 8.33
CA GLU A 279 1.09 -30.49 9.21
C GLU A 279 1.39 -29.02 9.09
N VAL A 280 0.51 -28.29 8.38
CA VAL A 280 0.70 -26.86 8.08
C VAL A 280 1.05 -26.27 9.42
N PRO A 281 2.30 -25.80 9.61
CA PRO A 281 2.71 -25.35 10.94
C PRO A 281 1.61 -24.38 11.31
N THR A 282 0.90 -24.72 12.35
CA THR A 282 -0.20 -23.91 12.90
C THR A 282 0.06 -22.47 12.57
N PRO A 283 -0.86 -21.73 11.90
CA PRO A 283 -0.60 -20.49 11.22
C PRO A 283 0.39 -19.66 12.03
N MET A 284 1.48 -19.25 11.39
CA MET A 284 2.53 -18.51 12.11
C MET A 284 1.87 -17.45 12.95
N PRO A 285 2.19 -17.32 14.23
CA PRO A 285 1.55 -16.34 15.07
C PRO A 285 1.69 -14.97 14.44
N ARG A 286 0.57 -14.32 14.17
CA ARG A 286 0.56 -12.99 13.56
C ARG A 286 1.35 -12.05 14.46
N LEU A 287 2.45 -11.50 13.94
CA LEU A 287 3.28 -10.57 14.67
C LEU A 287 2.58 -9.22 14.70
N ILE A 288 2.40 -8.66 15.89
CA ILE A 288 1.85 -7.32 16.09
C ILE A 288 3.02 -6.45 16.54
N PHE A 289 3.47 -5.56 15.66
CA PHE A 289 4.59 -4.68 15.95
C PHE A 289 4.19 -3.54 16.89
N ASP A 290 5.04 -3.30 17.88
CA ASP A 290 4.94 -2.17 18.79
C ASP A 290 6.04 -1.14 18.46
N LYS A 291 5.66 -0.07 17.77
CA LYS A 291 6.59 0.99 17.36
C LYS A 291 7.30 1.67 18.55
N ALA A 292 6.69 1.68 19.72
CA ALA A 292 7.23 2.40 20.89
C ALA A 292 8.33 1.61 21.63
N THR A 293 8.38 0.30 21.47
CA THR A 293 9.29 -0.57 22.26
C THR A 293 10.22 -1.41 21.38
N PHE A 294 10.24 -1.17 20.07
CA PHE A 294 11.03 -1.97 19.10
C PHE A 294 10.88 -3.47 19.33
N GLY A 295 9.65 -3.92 19.41
CA GLY A 295 9.32 -5.30 19.65
C GLY A 295 8.05 -5.69 18.92
N PHE A 296 7.69 -6.94 19.06
CA PHE A 296 6.44 -7.47 18.52
C PHE A 296 5.79 -8.42 19.52
N SER A 297 4.53 -8.66 19.35
CA SER A 297 3.81 -9.65 20.13
C SER A 297 3.18 -10.70 19.23
N PHE A 298 3.02 -11.90 19.73
CA PHE A 298 2.36 -13.00 19.04
C PHE A 298 1.67 -13.94 20.06
N THR A 299 0.62 -14.61 19.59
CA THR A 299 -0.09 -15.58 20.44
C THR A 299 0.55 -16.95 20.30
N THR A 300 0.89 -17.57 21.43
CA THR A 300 1.47 -18.91 21.50
C THR A 300 0.37 -19.96 21.76
N LYS A 301 0.64 -21.19 21.39
CA LYS A 301 -0.14 -22.36 21.83
C LYS A 301 0.59 -23.07 22.97
N ASP A 302 -0.17 -23.60 23.93
CA ASP A 302 0.40 -24.48 24.96
C ASP A 302 1.13 -25.66 24.30
N THR A 303 2.21 -26.10 24.92
CA THR A 303 3.02 -27.26 24.51
C THR A 303 3.93 -27.07 23.29
N LYS A 304 3.83 -25.94 22.58
CA LYS A 304 4.74 -25.65 21.45
C LYS A 304 5.94 -24.82 21.88
N THR A 305 7.05 -25.01 21.21
CA THR A 305 8.26 -24.19 21.37
C THR A 305 8.40 -23.26 20.17
N TYR A 306 8.73 -22.01 20.41
CA TYR A 306 8.90 -20.98 19.42
C TYR A 306 10.33 -20.47 19.45
N VAL A 307 10.94 -20.32 18.29
CA VAL A 307 12.25 -19.70 18.13
C VAL A 307 12.10 -18.38 17.44
N VAL A 308 12.55 -17.31 18.08
CA VAL A 308 12.67 -15.99 17.49
C VAL A 308 14.02 -15.93 16.79
N GLU A 309 13.98 -15.70 15.50
CA GLU A 309 15.19 -15.57 14.67
C GLU A 309 15.24 -14.18 14.03
N GLU A 310 16.44 -13.69 13.78
CA GLU A 310 16.69 -12.44 13.06
C GLU A 310 17.56 -12.64 11.83
N THR A 311 17.44 -11.73 10.88
CA THR A 311 18.33 -11.65 9.72
C THR A 311 18.51 -10.21 9.27
N GLN A 312 19.59 -9.94 8.54
CA GLN A 312 19.82 -8.66 7.85
C GLN A 312 19.77 -8.82 6.33
N ASP A 313 19.72 -10.04 5.83
CA ASP A 313 19.87 -10.38 4.40
C ASP A 313 18.86 -11.41 3.90
N PHE A 314 17.90 -11.82 4.73
CA PHE A 314 16.91 -12.89 4.48
C PHE A 314 17.51 -14.27 4.12
N LYS A 315 18.83 -14.38 4.06
CA LYS A 315 19.53 -15.63 3.71
C LYS A 315 20.08 -16.35 4.92
N HIS A 316 20.56 -15.59 5.90
CA HIS A 316 21.19 -16.11 7.10
C HIS A 316 20.40 -15.71 8.32
N TRP A 317 19.76 -16.67 8.96
CA TRP A 317 18.92 -16.45 10.13
C TRP A 317 19.67 -16.89 11.40
N SER A 318 19.69 -16.02 12.39
CA SER A 318 20.32 -16.26 13.69
C SER A 318 19.24 -16.33 14.77
N GLU A 319 19.31 -17.36 15.61
CA GLU A 319 18.43 -17.50 16.76
C GLU A 319 18.73 -16.43 17.80
N LEU A 320 17.68 -15.76 18.27
CA LEU A 320 17.76 -14.77 19.35
C LEU A 320 17.21 -15.33 20.65
N GLU A 321 16.09 -16.02 20.61
CA GLU A 321 15.41 -16.51 21.80
C GLU A 321 14.55 -17.73 21.49
N THR A 322 14.53 -18.68 22.42
CA THR A 322 13.62 -19.83 22.41
C THR A 322 12.55 -19.65 23.49
N ILE A 323 11.29 -19.66 23.10
CA ILE A 323 10.14 -19.39 23.98
C ILE A 323 9.22 -20.61 24.03
N LYS A 324 8.86 -21.04 25.25
CA LYS A 324 7.83 -22.06 25.43
C LYS A 324 6.44 -21.42 25.41
N GLY A 325 5.55 -21.99 24.62
CA GLY A 325 4.18 -21.50 24.52
C GLY A 325 3.41 -21.73 25.82
N THR A 326 2.57 -20.74 26.14
CA THR A 326 1.73 -20.74 27.34
C THR A 326 0.24 -20.59 27.02
N GLY A 327 -0.11 -20.62 25.74
CA GLY A 327 -1.48 -20.31 25.27
C GLY A 327 -1.82 -18.84 25.26
N ASN A 328 -0.92 -17.97 25.72
CA ASN A 328 -1.12 -16.53 25.85
C ASN A 328 -0.35 -15.73 24.78
N GLN A 329 -0.67 -14.44 24.71
CA GLN A 329 0.12 -13.51 23.93
C GLN A 329 1.46 -13.25 24.64
N ILE A 330 2.57 -13.41 23.90
CA ILE A 330 3.92 -13.10 24.37
C ILE A 330 4.40 -11.84 23.66
N LYS A 331 5.06 -10.97 24.42
CA LYS A 331 5.73 -9.77 23.87
C LYS A 331 7.23 -10.04 23.84
N PHE A 332 7.81 -9.97 22.65
CA PHE A 332 9.25 -9.96 22.45
C PHE A 332 9.74 -8.51 22.32
N THR A 333 10.84 -8.18 22.96
CA THR A 333 11.51 -6.88 22.82
C THR A 333 12.99 -7.15 22.59
N ASP A 334 13.55 -6.63 21.51
CA ASP A 334 14.98 -6.80 21.23
C ASP A 334 15.80 -6.14 22.36
N PRO A 335 16.60 -6.90 23.09
CA PRO A 335 17.34 -6.38 24.25
C PRO A 335 18.47 -5.41 23.87
N ARG A 336 18.82 -5.28 22.60
CA ARG A 336 19.95 -4.49 22.11
C ARG A 336 19.59 -3.03 21.82
N GLN A 337 18.38 -2.60 22.15
CA GLN A 337 17.87 -1.24 21.93
C GLN A 337 18.52 -0.20 22.87
N PRO A 338 18.77 1.04 22.41
CA PRO A 338 18.47 1.75 21.14
C PRO A 338 19.73 2.11 20.31
N LEU A 339 20.75 1.28 20.24
CA LEU A 339 22.11 1.69 19.76
C LEU A 339 22.43 1.31 18.31
N VAL A 340 21.52 0.67 17.56
CA VAL A 340 21.82 0.21 16.20
C VAL A 340 20.77 0.75 15.23
N PRO A 341 21.15 1.37 14.09
CA PRO A 341 20.22 1.66 13.02
C PRO A 341 19.66 0.34 12.47
N LEU A 342 18.35 0.13 12.63
CA LEU A 342 17.69 -1.15 12.44
C LEU A 342 17.57 -1.52 10.98
N ARG A 343 18.31 -2.53 10.57
CA ARG A 343 18.02 -3.33 9.38
C ARG A 343 17.87 -4.81 9.77
N ASN A 344 17.21 -5.09 10.88
CA ASN A 344 17.00 -6.46 11.32
C ASN A 344 15.55 -6.87 11.04
N PHE A 345 15.40 -8.02 10.41
CA PHE A 345 14.11 -8.66 10.18
C PHE A 345 13.97 -9.80 11.16
N TYR A 346 12.76 -10.06 11.62
CA TYR A 346 12.50 -11.09 12.62
C TYR A 346 11.45 -12.06 12.09
N ARG A 347 11.60 -13.31 12.44
CA ARG A 347 10.57 -14.31 12.28
C ARG A 347 10.41 -15.14 13.55
N VAL A 348 9.24 -15.73 13.72
CA VAL A 348 8.99 -16.69 14.79
C VAL A 348 8.72 -18.04 14.16
N LYS A 349 9.56 -19.01 14.49
CA LYS A 349 9.47 -20.38 14.01
C LYS A 349 8.93 -21.28 15.11
N VAL A 350 7.99 -22.15 14.80
CA VAL A 350 7.56 -23.21 15.71
C VAL A 350 8.52 -24.36 15.59
N VAL A 351 9.06 -24.82 16.72
CA VAL A 351 9.86 -26.04 16.80
C VAL A 351 9.15 -27.03 17.72
N ASP A 352 8.98 -28.24 17.24
CA ASP A 352 8.31 -29.32 17.98
C ASP A 352 9.28 -29.99 18.97
#